data_75b904a0fdc4486ee8a2764a4f799cb5
#
_entry.id   75b904a0fdc4486ee8a2764a4f799cb5
#
_cell.length_a   1.000
_cell.length_b   1.000
_cell.length_c   1.000
_cell.angle_alpha   90.00
_cell.angle_beta   90.00
_cell.angle_gamma   90.00
#
_symmetry.space_group_name_H-M   'P 1'
#
loop_
_entity.id
_entity.type
_entity.pdbx_description
1 polymer ?
#
loop_
_entity_poly.entity_id
_entity_poly.type
_entity_poly.pdbx_seq_one_letter_code
_entity_poly.pdbx_strand_id
1 'polypeptide(L)'
;MRHTFIFLSLLFFSISCFSQNTIKTMFYNVLEFPELNPNRISLLQDILQDYSPDIFMVCELQSQEGADVILNVGLNSDGNSNYSAAPYFENQSGGGDLQQALFYRNDMFVLENTEIVTTPVRDINKYTLLLNTESQDTNPIRIYAYVTHLKSSQGSANQQLRLSMVEAFVNDTQQLEDDAFVLFAGDFNIYTSTEPAYLEILDQTNSLAMADPIDTPGSWNNNEDFRAVHTQSTRTSSSGFGGGAGGGLDD
;
A
#
# COMPACT_ATOMS: atom_id res chain seq x y z
N MET A 1 -75.13 -14.39 15.35
CA MET A 1 -74.07 -13.71 14.62
C MET A 1 -72.77 -13.98 15.35
N ARG A 2 -71.87 -14.75 14.71
CA ARG A 2 -70.53 -15.04 15.26
C ARG A 2 -69.56 -14.06 14.64
N HIS A 3 -68.93 -13.19 15.43
CA HIS A 3 -67.87 -12.31 14.98
C HIS A 3 -66.57 -13.03 15.06
N THR A 4 -65.94 -13.32 13.90
CA THR A 4 -64.58 -13.87 13.79
C THR A 4 -63.59 -12.71 13.80
N PHE A 5 -62.81 -12.60 14.87
CA PHE A 5 -61.67 -11.67 14.94
C PHE A 5 -60.47 -12.29 14.22
N ILE A 6 -60.01 -11.68 13.12
CA ILE A 6 -58.77 -12.01 12.42
C ILE A 6 -57.66 -11.20 13.09
N PHE A 7 -56.74 -11.89 13.79
CA PHE A 7 -55.51 -11.29 14.29
C PHE A 7 -54.48 -11.26 13.16
N LEU A 8 -54.20 -10.07 12.63
CA LEU A 8 -53.13 -9.85 11.66
C LEU A 8 -51.82 -9.64 12.41
N SER A 9 -50.98 -10.68 12.48
CA SER A 9 -49.64 -10.58 13.04
C SER A 9 -48.68 -9.93 12.04
N LEU A 10 -48.29 -8.67 12.27
CA LEU A 10 -47.20 -8.00 11.52
C LEU A 10 -45.89 -8.55 12.02
N LEU A 11 -45.21 -9.37 11.21
CA LEU A 11 -43.81 -9.72 11.40
C LEU A 11 -42.96 -8.51 10.98
N PHE A 12 -42.36 -7.81 11.93
CA PHE A 12 -41.29 -6.84 11.66
C PHE A 12 -39.99 -7.60 11.36
N PHE A 13 -39.64 -7.67 10.09
CA PHE A 13 -38.30 -8.04 9.69
C PHE A 13 -37.39 -6.82 9.89
N SER A 14 -36.57 -6.81 10.92
CA SER A 14 -35.45 -5.88 11.06
C SER A 14 -34.38 -6.26 10.03
N ILE A 15 -34.32 -5.52 8.95
CA ILE A 15 -33.19 -5.59 8.02
C ILE A 15 -32.03 -4.88 8.74
N SER A 16 -31.11 -5.65 9.29
CA SER A 16 -29.82 -5.12 9.74
C SER A 16 -29.06 -4.69 8.50
N CYS A 17 -29.03 -3.38 8.23
CA CYS A 17 -28.18 -2.81 7.20
C CYS A 17 -26.76 -2.82 7.77
N PHE A 18 -25.95 -3.80 7.39
CA PHE A 18 -24.51 -3.75 7.65
C PHE A 18 -23.92 -2.66 6.75
N SER A 19 -23.51 -1.56 7.34
CA SER A 19 -22.67 -0.60 6.67
C SER A 19 -21.33 -1.29 6.38
N GLN A 20 -21.01 -1.51 5.10
CA GLN A 20 -19.66 -1.88 4.71
C GLN A 20 -18.77 -0.64 4.86
N ASN A 21 -17.89 -0.64 5.84
CA ASN A 21 -16.84 0.35 5.93
C ASN A 21 -15.77 0.00 4.90
N THR A 22 -15.60 0.85 3.90
CA THR A 22 -14.53 0.72 2.90
C THR A 22 -13.32 1.49 3.40
N ILE A 23 -12.15 0.88 3.34
CA ILE A 23 -10.86 1.53 3.64
C ILE A 23 -10.20 1.88 2.31
N LYS A 24 -9.91 3.16 2.10
CA LYS A 24 -9.19 3.64 0.92
C LYS A 24 -7.69 3.61 1.18
N THR A 25 -6.98 2.82 0.39
CA THR A 25 -5.53 2.72 0.47
C THR A 25 -4.90 3.34 -0.77
N MET A 26 -3.72 3.94 -0.59
CA MET A 26 -2.94 4.51 -1.68
C MET A 26 -1.46 4.22 -1.45
N PHE A 27 -0.76 3.83 -2.51
CA PHE A 27 0.69 3.77 -2.55
C PHE A 27 1.21 4.76 -3.60
N TYR A 28 2.36 5.41 -3.33
CA TYR A 28 3.00 6.33 -4.25
C TYR A 28 4.52 6.29 -4.10
N ASN A 29 5.24 6.03 -5.19
CA ASN A 29 6.68 6.26 -5.24
C ASN A 29 6.93 7.77 -5.35
N VAL A 30 7.56 8.37 -4.35
CA VAL A 30 7.76 9.83 -4.29
C VAL A 30 9.07 10.30 -4.93
N LEU A 31 9.79 9.41 -5.60
CA LEU A 31 10.98 9.66 -6.40
C LEU A 31 12.00 10.57 -5.69
N GLU A 32 12.79 9.98 -4.79
CA GLU A 32 13.87 10.66 -4.06
C GLU A 32 13.41 11.99 -3.40
N PHE A 33 12.26 11.91 -2.71
CA PHE A 33 11.71 13.08 -2.01
C PHE A 33 12.37 13.25 -0.64
N PRO A 34 12.74 14.46 -0.19
CA PRO A 34 12.50 15.76 -0.85
C PRO A 34 13.66 16.28 -1.73
N GLU A 35 14.82 15.60 -1.76
CA GLU A 35 16.06 16.15 -2.30
C GLU A 35 15.97 16.47 -3.80
N LEU A 36 15.40 15.55 -4.60
CA LEU A 36 15.34 15.74 -6.04
C LEU A 36 14.48 16.95 -6.43
N ASN A 37 13.34 17.14 -5.80
CA ASN A 37 12.48 18.31 -6.05
C ASN A 37 11.48 18.51 -4.89
N PRO A 38 11.80 19.33 -3.88
CA PRO A 38 10.92 19.55 -2.73
C PRO A 38 9.61 20.27 -3.09
N ASN A 39 9.57 21.02 -4.18
CA ASN A 39 8.36 21.73 -4.61
C ASN A 39 7.25 20.81 -5.14
N ARG A 40 7.54 19.52 -5.36
CA ARG A 40 6.53 18.53 -5.75
C ARG A 40 5.46 18.29 -4.69
N ILE A 41 5.71 18.74 -3.45
CA ILE A 41 4.73 18.59 -2.37
C ILE A 41 3.37 19.20 -2.73
N SER A 42 3.32 20.28 -3.50
CA SER A 42 2.06 20.90 -3.92
C SER A 42 1.24 19.97 -4.83
N LEU A 43 1.92 19.27 -5.75
CA LEU A 43 1.26 18.28 -6.61
C LEU A 43 0.77 17.07 -5.82
N LEU A 44 1.59 16.59 -4.88
CA LEU A 44 1.21 15.51 -4.00
C LEU A 44 0.03 15.91 -3.10
N GLN A 45 0.00 17.14 -2.62
CA GLN A 45 -1.11 17.69 -1.84
C GLN A 45 -2.42 17.66 -2.64
N ASP A 46 -2.41 18.12 -3.89
CA ASP A 46 -3.60 18.09 -4.77
C ASP A 46 -4.12 16.65 -4.95
N ILE A 47 -3.22 15.69 -5.18
CA ILE A 47 -3.56 14.27 -5.33
C ILE A 47 -4.16 13.71 -4.02
N LEU A 48 -3.54 14.01 -2.89
CA LEU A 48 -3.98 13.52 -1.58
C LEU A 48 -5.32 14.14 -1.16
N GLN A 49 -5.57 15.40 -1.49
CA GLN A 49 -6.86 16.05 -1.23
C GLN A 49 -7.99 15.45 -2.10
N ASP A 50 -7.72 15.16 -3.37
CA ASP A 50 -8.72 14.59 -4.28
C ASP A 50 -9.08 13.15 -3.88
N TYR A 51 -8.08 12.31 -3.63
CA TYR A 51 -8.32 10.91 -3.29
C TYR A 51 -8.70 10.69 -1.82
N SER A 52 -8.10 11.43 -0.88
CA SER A 52 -8.29 11.31 0.57
C SER A 52 -8.14 9.87 1.07
N PRO A 53 -6.93 9.28 1.00
CA PRO A 53 -6.70 7.91 1.43
C PRO A 53 -6.83 7.75 2.95
N ASP A 54 -7.32 6.61 3.42
CA ASP A 54 -7.34 6.29 4.86
C ASP A 54 -5.98 5.74 5.33
N ILE A 55 -5.27 5.05 4.42
CA ILE A 55 -3.88 4.60 4.60
C ILE A 55 -3.09 5.05 3.36
N PHE A 56 -2.03 5.81 3.58
CA PHE A 56 -1.14 6.28 2.53
C PHE A 56 0.27 5.74 2.75
N MET A 57 0.82 5.10 1.75
CA MET A 57 2.13 4.44 1.78
C MET A 57 3.02 5.02 0.70
N VAL A 58 4.31 5.19 1.01
CA VAL A 58 5.28 5.73 0.06
C VAL A 58 6.59 4.93 0.07
N CYS A 59 7.31 4.99 -1.04
CA CYS A 59 8.72 4.63 -1.10
C CYS A 59 9.55 5.74 -1.78
N GLU A 60 10.87 5.61 -1.77
CA GLU A 60 11.84 6.61 -2.20
C GLU A 60 11.79 7.91 -1.38
N LEU A 61 11.45 7.80 -0.12
CA LEU A 61 11.55 8.85 0.87
C LEU A 61 12.98 8.90 1.41
N GLN A 62 13.61 10.07 1.43
CA GLN A 62 15.02 10.19 1.76
C GLN A 62 15.30 10.63 3.21
N SER A 63 14.34 11.22 3.88
CA SER A 63 14.55 11.74 5.23
C SER A 63 13.28 11.83 6.07
N GLN A 64 13.46 11.95 7.39
CA GLN A 64 12.38 12.27 8.32
C GLN A 64 11.71 13.61 7.97
N GLU A 65 12.50 14.61 7.56
CA GLU A 65 11.96 15.91 7.14
C GLU A 65 11.03 15.76 5.93
N GLY A 66 11.36 14.87 5.00
CA GLY A 66 10.47 14.53 3.87
C GLY A 66 9.14 13.94 4.36
N ALA A 67 9.18 13.03 5.33
CA ALA A 67 7.98 12.49 5.95
C ALA A 67 7.15 13.57 6.64
N ASP A 68 7.80 14.46 7.38
CA ASP A 68 7.14 15.57 8.08
C ASP A 68 6.47 16.55 7.09
N VAL A 69 7.09 16.80 5.95
CA VAL A 69 6.51 17.63 4.87
C VAL A 69 5.28 16.95 4.27
N ILE A 70 5.35 15.66 3.97
CA ILE A 70 4.19 14.89 3.47
C ILE A 70 3.04 14.93 4.47
N LEU A 71 3.34 14.70 5.76
CA LEU A 71 2.32 14.73 6.81
C LEU A 71 1.68 16.11 6.97
N ASN A 72 2.50 17.15 7.14
CA ASN A 72 2.00 18.45 7.58
C ASN A 72 1.51 19.33 6.42
N VAL A 73 2.09 19.18 5.22
CA VAL A 73 1.73 19.99 4.05
C VAL A 73 0.84 19.19 3.10
N GLY A 74 1.15 17.91 2.89
CA GLY A 74 0.38 17.04 1.99
C GLY A 74 -0.97 16.61 2.58
N LEU A 75 -0.94 15.99 3.77
CA LEU A 75 -2.09 15.33 4.37
C LEU A 75 -2.86 16.23 5.35
N ASN A 76 -2.16 16.90 6.27
CA ASN A 76 -2.74 17.74 7.32
C ASN A 76 -2.75 19.23 6.92
N SER A 77 -2.97 19.53 5.66
CA SER A 77 -3.08 20.90 5.17
C SER A 77 -4.26 21.65 5.83
N ASP A 78 -4.22 22.96 5.79
CA ASP A 78 -5.29 23.85 6.28
C ASP A 78 -5.63 23.71 7.79
N GLY A 79 -4.65 23.26 8.59
CA GLY A 79 -4.80 23.10 10.03
C GLY A 79 -5.56 21.86 10.46
N ASN A 80 -5.82 20.93 9.57
CA ASN A 80 -6.29 19.58 9.90
C ASN A 80 -5.17 18.79 10.59
N SER A 81 -5.56 17.87 11.46
CA SER A 81 -4.65 16.92 12.14
C SER A 81 -5.20 15.50 12.12
N ASN A 82 -5.85 15.15 11.02
CA ASN A 82 -6.56 13.87 10.87
C ASN A 82 -5.64 12.71 10.55
N TYR A 83 -4.39 12.99 10.16
CA TYR A 83 -3.41 11.98 9.83
C TYR A 83 -2.26 11.96 10.81
N SER A 84 -1.72 10.78 11.02
CA SER A 84 -0.48 10.53 11.74
C SER A 84 0.50 9.78 10.84
N ALA A 85 1.80 9.96 11.05
CA ALA A 85 2.84 9.17 10.43
C ALA A 85 3.27 8.03 11.37
N ALA A 86 3.53 6.86 10.81
CA ALA A 86 4.29 5.84 11.53
C ALA A 86 5.75 6.31 11.75
N PRO A 87 6.48 5.76 12.73
CA PRO A 87 7.89 6.09 12.92
C PRO A 87 8.71 5.87 11.64
N TYR A 88 9.58 6.82 11.33
CA TYR A 88 10.52 6.72 10.23
C TYR A 88 11.69 5.81 10.61
N PHE A 89 12.08 4.95 9.70
CA PHE A 89 13.25 4.09 9.84
C PHE A 89 14.16 4.22 8.62
N GLU A 90 15.44 4.38 8.91
CA GLU A 90 16.45 4.22 7.88
C GLU A 90 16.59 2.74 7.51
N ASN A 91 16.90 2.50 6.24
CA ASN A 91 17.09 1.18 5.69
C ASN A 91 18.26 0.47 6.38
N GLN A 92 18.04 -0.69 6.98
CA GLN A 92 19.05 -1.50 7.64
C GLN A 92 19.76 -2.46 6.68
N SER A 93 19.09 -2.81 5.58
CA SER A 93 19.68 -3.55 4.47
C SER A 93 20.49 -2.60 3.60
N GLY A 94 21.55 -3.03 2.97
CA GLY A 94 22.54 -2.17 2.31
C GLY A 94 22.10 -1.40 1.04
N GLY A 95 20.84 -1.18 0.84
CA GLY A 95 20.23 -0.74 -0.45
C GLY A 95 20.12 0.76 -0.69
N GLY A 96 20.73 1.62 0.12
CA GLY A 96 20.74 3.09 -0.10
C GLY A 96 19.66 3.85 0.65
N ASP A 97 19.59 5.17 0.40
CA ASP A 97 18.80 6.14 1.17
C ASP A 97 17.36 6.29 0.61
N LEU A 98 16.72 5.18 0.25
CA LEU A 98 15.37 5.14 -0.31
C LEU A 98 14.44 4.38 0.63
N GLN A 99 13.89 5.09 1.60
CA GLN A 99 13.07 4.51 2.67
C GLN A 99 11.60 4.45 2.29
N GLN A 100 10.87 3.68 3.07
CA GLN A 100 9.41 3.55 3.01
C GLN A 100 8.79 4.24 4.22
N ALA A 101 7.58 4.73 4.04
CA ALA A 101 6.80 5.28 5.15
C ALA A 101 5.31 4.98 4.98
N LEU A 102 4.58 5.06 6.10
CA LEU A 102 3.15 4.91 6.15
C LEU A 102 2.53 6.05 6.94
N PHE A 103 1.44 6.59 6.41
CA PHE A 103 0.59 7.59 7.02
C PHE A 103 -0.83 7.02 7.12
N TYR A 104 -1.54 7.35 8.17
CA TYR A 104 -2.87 6.79 8.42
C TYR A 104 -3.80 7.81 9.07
N ARG A 105 -5.09 7.66 8.86
CA ARG A 105 -6.10 8.44 9.57
C ARG A 105 -6.18 8.03 11.01
N ASN A 106 -5.89 8.98 11.91
CA ASN A 106 -5.82 8.74 13.35
C ASN A 106 -7.19 8.63 14.04
N ASP A 107 -8.26 9.01 13.34
CA ASP A 107 -9.64 8.74 13.79
C ASP A 107 -10.10 7.32 13.42
N MET A 108 -9.49 6.69 12.43
CA MET A 108 -9.83 5.35 11.97
C MET A 108 -8.89 4.25 12.50
N PHE A 109 -7.64 4.59 12.78
CA PHE A 109 -6.63 3.60 13.13
C PHE A 109 -5.79 4.02 14.33
N VAL A 110 -5.34 3.00 15.06
CA VAL A 110 -4.26 3.10 16.05
C VAL A 110 -3.08 2.28 15.54
N LEU A 111 -1.89 2.88 15.49
CA LEU A 111 -0.66 2.14 15.19
C LEU A 111 -0.24 1.35 16.43
N GLU A 112 -0.31 0.02 16.36
CA GLU A 112 0.08 -0.85 17.48
C GLU A 112 1.56 -1.21 17.43
N ASN A 113 2.10 -1.45 16.22
CA ASN A 113 3.49 -1.90 16.07
C ASN A 113 4.09 -1.47 14.74
N THR A 114 5.42 -1.37 14.68
CA THR A 114 6.22 -1.21 13.48
C THR A 114 7.43 -2.12 13.55
N GLU A 115 7.64 -2.89 12.51
CA GLU A 115 8.72 -3.86 12.40
C GLU A 115 9.45 -3.70 11.07
N ILE A 116 10.70 -4.15 11.03
CA ILE A 116 11.51 -4.14 9.83
C ILE A 116 11.79 -5.58 9.41
N VAL A 117 11.36 -5.94 8.23
CA VAL A 117 11.72 -7.22 7.59
C VAL A 117 12.93 -6.96 6.70
N THR A 118 14.09 -7.43 7.15
CA THR A 118 15.35 -7.24 6.42
C THR A 118 15.40 -8.11 5.17
N THR A 119 15.92 -7.56 4.08
CA THR A 119 16.06 -8.26 2.80
C THR A 119 17.48 -8.11 2.25
N PRO A 120 17.85 -8.77 1.13
CA PRO A 120 19.17 -8.58 0.53
C PRO A 120 19.42 -7.19 -0.06
N VAL A 121 18.39 -6.35 -0.26
CA VAL A 121 18.53 -5.07 -0.96
C VAL A 121 18.02 -3.89 -0.13
N ARG A 122 16.73 -3.81 0.11
CA ARG A 122 16.05 -2.78 0.91
C ARG A 122 15.06 -3.44 1.83
N ASP A 123 14.91 -2.91 3.02
CA ASP A 123 13.96 -3.44 3.99
C ASP A 123 12.52 -3.37 3.50
N ILE A 124 11.68 -4.21 4.05
CA ILE A 124 10.23 -4.09 3.97
C ILE A 124 9.75 -3.58 5.33
N ASN A 125 9.07 -2.46 5.34
CA ASN A 125 8.50 -1.91 6.57
C ASN A 125 7.13 -2.53 6.82
N LYS A 126 6.94 -3.13 8.00
CA LYS A 126 5.68 -3.73 8.44
C LYS A 126 5.03 -2.87 9.51
N TYR A 127 3.78 -2.53 9.33
CA TYR A 127 2.98 -1.72 10.23
C TYR A 127 1.74 -2.48 10.65
N THR A 128 1.48 -2.57 11.95
CA THR A 128 0.25 -3.15 12.48
C THR A 128 -0.70 -2.04 12.87
N LEU A 129 -1.77 -1.89 12.11
CA LEU A 129 -2.82 -0.91 12.34
C LEU A 129 -4.06 -1.61 12.94
N LEU A 130 -4.48 -1.17 14.12
CA LEU A 130 -5.75 -1.58 14.72
C LEU A 130 -6.84 -0.64 14.23
N LEU A 131 -7.91 -1.19 13.66
CA LEU A 131 -9.08 -0.43 13.24
C LEU A 131 -9.87 0.03 14.47
N ASN A 132 -10.09 1.33 14.58
CA ASN A 132 -10.84 1.96 15.67
C ASN A 132 -12.34 1.70 15.50
N THR A 133 -12.87 0.71 16.19
CA THR A 133 -14.27 0.32 16.17
C THR A 133 -14.83 0.23 17.60
N GLU A 134 -16.15 0.30 17.76
CA GLU A 134 -16.79 0.13 19.06
C GLU A 134 -16.51 -1.23 19.71
N SER A 135 -16.15 -2.24 18.92
CA SER A 135 -15.84 -3.60 19.38
C SER A 135 -14.34 -3.91 19.43
N GLN A 136 -13.45 -2.93 19.27
CA GLN A 136 -12.01 -3.19 19.17
C GLN A 136 -11.42 -3.95 20.39
N ASP A 137 -11.96 -3.74 21.60
CA ASP A 137 -11.48 -4.41 22.81
C ASP A 137 -11.90 -5.90 22.89
N THR A 138 -12.94 -6.29 22.18
CA THR A 138 -13.49 -7.65 22.21
C THR A 138 -13.33 -8.41 20.90
N ASN A 139 -13.23 -7.69 19.81
CA ASN A 139 -13.02 -8.22 18.45
C ASN A 139 -12.12 -7.28 17.65
N PRO A 140 -10.81 -7.22 17.96
CA PRO A 140 -9.88 -6.34 17.29
C PRO A 140 -9.70 -6.74 15.81
N ILE A 141 -9.76 -5.75 14.94
CA ILE A 141 -9.47 -5.93 13.50
C ILE A 141 -8.13 -5.28 13.23
N ARG A 142 -7.13 -6.08 12.86
CA ARG A 142 -5.79 -5.63 12.53
C ARG A 142 -5.55 -5.69 11.03
N ILE A 143 -4.88 -4.66 10.53
CA ILE A 143 -4.37 -4.61 9.16
C ILE A 143 -2.85 -4.58 9.24
N TYR A 144 -2.22 -5.56 8.63
CA TYR A 144 -0.78 -5.65 8.50
C TYR A 144 -0.37 -5.06 7.16
N ALA A 145 0.13 -3.83 7.18
CA ALA A 145 0.59 -3.14 5.97
C ALA A 145 2.09 -3.31 5.81
N TYR A 146 2.49 -3.96 4.72
CA TYR A 146 3.89 -4.12 4.32
C TYR A 146 4.17 -3.17 3.17
N VAL A 147 5.18 -2.31 3.35
CA VAL A 147 5.59 -1.35 2.32
C VAL A 147 6.98 -1.71 1.84
N THR A 148 7.11 -1.89 0.53
CA THR A 148 8.35 -2.35 -0.11
C THR A 148 8.77 -1.46 -1.26
N HIS A 149 10.05 -1.53 -1.61
CA HIS A 149 10.58 -1.08 -2.90
C HIS A 149 11.55 -2.16 -3.39
N LEU A 150 11.06 -3.05 -4.24
CA LEU A 150 11.83 -4.18 -4.73
C LEU A 150 12.99 -3.74 -5.62
N LYS A 151 13.89 -4.67 -5.91
CA LYS A 151 15.08 -4.40 -6.73
C LYS A 151 14.69 -3.95 -8.14
N SER A 152 15.08 -2.74 -8.51
CA SER A 152 14.88 -2.18 -9.84
C SER A 152 15.75 -2.89 -10.90
N SER A 153 15.48 -2.59 -12.15
CA SER A 153 16.18 -3.04 -13.36
C SER A 153 15.89 -4.47 -13.80
N GLN A 154 15.89 -4.66 -15.08
CA GLN A 154 15.69 -5.95 -15.74
C GLN A 154 16.87 -6.91 -15.55
N GLY A 155 16.68 -8.15 -15.97
CA GLY A 155 17.69 -9.20 -15.96
C GLY A 155 17.55 -10.21 -14.85
N SER A 156 17.94 -11.44 -15.10
CA SER A 156 17.74 -12.60 -14.21
C SER A 156 18.32 -12.42 -12.81
N ALA A 157 19.46 -11.75 -12.68
CA ALA A 157 20.05 -11.47 -11.37
C ALA A 157 19.16 -10.53 -10.53
N ASN A 158 18.57 -9.51 -11.14
CA ASN A 158 17.65 -8.61 -10.45
C ASN A 158 16.31 -9.28 -10.15
N GLN A 159 15.80 -10.14 -11.04
CA GLN A 159 14.62 -10.97 -10.77
C GLN A 159 14.84 -11.89 -9.56
N GLN A 160 16.02 -12.49 -9.43
CA GLN A 160 16.35 -13.32 -8.29
C GLN A 160 16.42 -12.51 -6.99
N LEU A 161 16.93 -11.28 -7.03
CA LEU A 161 16.91 -10.39 -5.87
C LEU A 161 15.49 -10.00 -5.47
N ARG A 162 14.60 -9.68 -6.45
CA ARG A 162 13.18 -9.45 -6.18
C ARG A 162 12.53 -10.67 -5.52
N LEU A 163 12.78 -11.87 -6.06
CA LEU A 163 12.28 -13.10 -5.45
C LEU A 163 12.74 -13.23 -3.99
N SER A 164 14.02 -13.05 -3.72
CA SER A 164 14.54 -13.17 -2.34
C SER A 164 13.93 -12.12 -1.38
N MET A 165 13.57 -10.92 -1.88
CA MET A 165 12.86 -9.93 -1.08
C MET A 165 11.40 -10.36 -0.81
N VAL A 166 10.74 -10.93 -1.82
CA VAL A 166 9.37 -11.47 -1.66
C VAL A 166 9.35 -12.69 -0.73
N GLU A 167 10.33 -13.59 -0.85
CA GLU A 167 10.48 -14.72 0.07
C GLU A 167 10.61 -14.25 1.54
N ALA A 168 11.29 -13.13 1.79
CA ALA A 168 11.37 -12.55 3.13
C ALA A 168 9.99 -12.07 3.62
N PHE A 169 9.19 -11.44 2.77
CA PHE A 169 7.80 -11.08 3.06
C PHE A 169 6.96 -12.33 3.36
N VAL A 170 6.96 -13.32 2.46
CA VAL A 170 6.19 -14.57 2.62
C VAL A 170 6.56 -15.28 3.93
N ASN A 171 7.85 -15.34 4.26
CA ASN A 171 8.31 -15.94 5.52
C ASN A 171 7.81 -15.17 6.75
N ASP A 172 7.76 -13.84 6.70
CA ASP A 172 7.25 -13.03 7.81
C ASP A 172 5.72 -13.23 7.98
N THR A 173 4.97 -13.34 6.89
CA THR A 173 3.51 -13.56 6.96
C THR A 173 3.12 -14.90 7.60
N GLN A 174 4.02 -15.89 7.63
CA GLN A 174 3.78 -17.16 8.34
C GLN A 174 3.61 -16.99 9.86
N GLN A 175 3.98 -15.84 10.40
CA GLN A 175 3.79 -15.51 11.83
C GLN A 175 2.42 -14.90 12.14
N LEU A 176 1.63 -14.61 11.12
CA LEU A 176 0.31 -13.99 11.25
C LEU A 176 -0.78 -15.05 11.41
N GLU A 177 -1.95 -14.61 11.83
CA GLU A 177 -3.16 -15.43 11.88
C GLU A 177 -3.59 -15.83 10.45
N ASP A 178 -4.18 -17.01 10.27
CA ASP A 178 -4.60 -17.54 8.96
C ASP A 178 -5.61 -16.62 8.23
N ASP A 179 -6.35 -15.79 8.95
CA ASP A 179 -7.35 -14.85 8.44
C ASP A 179 -6.90 -13.37 8.54
N ALA A 180 -5.61 -13.12 8.65
CA ALA A 180 -5.06 -11.78 8.76
C ALA A 180 -5.38 -10.91 7.53
N PHE A 181 -5.73 -9.65 7.77
CA PHE A 181 -5.86 -8.66 6.70
C PHE A 181 -4.47 -8.09 6.36
N VAL A 182 -3.94 -8.44 5.21
CA VAL A 182 -2.62 -8.02 4.76
C VAL A 182 -2.72 -7.12 3.54
N LEU A 183 -2.03 -5.98 3.60
CA LEU A 183 -1.72 -5.13 2.46
C LEU A 183 -0.22 -5.27 2.15
N PHE A 184 0.12 -5.70 0.95
CA PHE A 184 1.49 -5.67 0.46
C PHE A 184 1.55 -4.67 -0.69
N ALA A 185 2.14 -3.51 -0.45
CA ALA A 185 2.16 -2.39 -1.37
C ALA A 185 3.58 -1.88 -1.58
N GLY A 186 3.86 -1.36 -2.78
CA GLY A 186 5.20 -0.88 -3.08
C GLY A 186 5.43 -0.63 -4.55
N ASP A 187 6.63 -0.17 -4.85
CA ASP A 187 7.20 -0.26 -6.18
C ASP A 187 7.83 -1.65 -6.34
N PHE A 188 7.11 -2.56 -6.94
CA PHE A 188 7.53 -3.94 -7.08
C PHE A 188 8.61 -4.13 -8.16
N ASN A 189 8.76 -3.20 -9.08
CA ASN A 189 9.72 -3.31 -10.18
C ASN A 189 9.63 -4.65 -10.95
N ILE A 190 8.44 -5.24 -11.02
CA ILE A 190 8.15 -6.48 -11.73
C ILE A 190 7.71 -6.12 -13.16
N TYR A 191 8.37 -6.69 -14.16
CA TYR A 191 8.19 -6.35 -15.56
C TYR A 191 7.20 -7.26 -16.29
N THR A 192 6.94 -8.44 -15.72
CA THR A 192 6.02 -9.43 -16.30
C THR A 192 5.46 -10.36 -15.25
N SER A 193 4.22 -10.80 -15.43
CA SER A 193 3.55 -11.77 -14.55
C SER A 193 4.20 -13.15 -14.50
N THR A 194 5.20 -13.42 -15.33
CA THR A 194 5.99 -14.66 -15.29
C THR A 194 7.25 -14.57 -14.45
N GLU A 195 7.53 -13.40 -13.84
CA GLU A 195 8.67 -13.29 -12.92
C GLU A 195 8.45 -14.14 -11.67
N PRO A 196 9.51 -14.78 -11.17
CA PRO A 196 9.41 -15.63 -9.97
C PRO A 196 8.84 -14.88 -8.75
N ALA A 197 9.18 -13.60 -8.57
CA ALA A 197 8.66 -12.78 -7.47
C ALA A 197 7.13 -12.61 -7.54
N TYR A 198 6.56 -12.37 -8.74
CA TYR A 198 5.11 -12.25 -8.91
C TYR A 198 4.40 -13.57 -8.63
N LEU A 199 4.97 -14.66 -9.14
CA LEU A 199 4.42 -15.99 -8.93
C LEU A 199 4.45 -16.39 -7.45
N GLU A 200 5.52 -16.04 -6.73
CA GLU A 200 5.66 -16.30 -5.30
C GLU A 200 4.64 -15.53 -4.45
N ILE A 201 4.39 -14.24 -4.76
CA ILE A 201 3.37 -13.44 -4.06
C ILE A 201 1.99 -14.10 -4.18
N LEU A 202 1.67 -14.63 -5.36
CA LEU A 202 0.34 -15.18 -5.66
C LEU A 202 0.23 -16.69 -5.47
N ASP A 203 1.28 -17.35 -4.93
CA ASP A 203 1.25 -18.79 -4.71
C ASP A 203 0.20 -19.14 -3.64
N GLN A 204 -0.83 -19.85 -4.07
CA GLN A 204 -1.95 -20.28 -3.22
C GLN A 204 -1.55 -21.37 -2.21
N THR A 205 -0.32 -21.86 -2.25
CA THR A 205 0.22 -22.78 -1.24
C THR A 205 0.88 -22.08 -0.07
N ASN A 206 1.09 -20.76 -0.16
CA ASN A 206 1.54 -19.95 0.97
C ASN A 206 0.50 -19.98 2.10
N SER A 207 0.95 -19.87 3.34
CA SER A 207 0.07 -19.84 4.52
C SER A 207 -0.97 -18.71 4.44
N LEU A 208 -0.61 -17.61 3.79
CA LEU A 208 -1.48 -16.48 3.53
C LEU A 208 -1.49 -16.21 2.03
N ALA A 209 -2.59 -16.55 1.36
CA ALA A 209 -2.74 -16.38 -0.09
C ALA A 209 -3.04 -14.92 -0.43
N MET A 210 -2.14 -14.29 -1.17
CA MET A 210 -2.34 -12.94 -1.68
C MET A 210 -3.10 -12.95 -3.01
N ALA A 211 -3.71 -11.83 -3.36
CA ALA A 211 -4.37 -11.62 -4.65
C ALA A 211 -3.92 -10.31 -5.27
N ASP A 212 -3.71 -10.32 -6.58
CA ASP A 212 -3.54 -9.10 -7.37
C ASP A 212 -4.92 -8.46 -7.59
N PRO A 213 -5.19 -7.25 -7.07
CA PRO A 213 -6.51 -6.64 -7.19
C PRO A 213 -6.85 -6.22 -8.62
N ILE A 214 -5.88 -6.10 -9.52
CA ILE A 214 -6.08 -5.72 -10.92
C ILE A 214 -6.27 -6.96 -11.79
N ASP A 215 -5.61 -8.06 -11.46
CA ASP A 215 -5.67 -9.36 -12.17
C ASP A 215 -5.53 -9.21 -13.69
N THR A 216 -4.46 -8.53 -14.11
CA THR A 216 -4.18 -8.29 -15.53
C THR A 216 -2.78 -8.84 -15.88
N PRO A 217 -2.61 -10.18 -15.91
CA PRO A 217 -1.31 -10.80 -16.12
C PRO A 217 -0.79 -10.55 -17.54
N GLY A 218 0.52 -10.34 -17.67
CA GLY A 218 1.15 -10.13 -18.97
C GLY A 218 2.59 -9.63 -18.88
N SER A 219 3.08 -9.11 -19.99
CA SER A 219 4.35 -8.38 -20.07
C SER A 219 4.04 -6.89 -20.12
N TRP A 220 4.18 -6.23 -18.98
CA TRP A 220 3.71 -4.86 -18.79
C TRP A 220 4.70 -3.81 -19.30
N ASN A 221 5.99 -4.05 -19.13
CA ASN A 221 7.04 -3.08 -19.43
C ASN A 221 7.01 -2.61 -20.89
N ASN A 222 6.95 -1.30 -21.11
CA ASN A 222 6.86 -0.65 -22.43
C ASN A 222 5.75 -1.22 -23.34
N ASN A 223 4.64 -1.63 -22.78
CA ASN A 223 3.56 -2.27 -23.51
C ASN A 223 2.28 -1.44 -23.44
N GLU A 224 1.95 -0.76 -24.53
CA GLU A 224 0.77 0.10 -24.63
C GLU A 224 -0.55 -0.65 -24.44
N ASP A 225 -0.58 -1.95 -24.66
CA ASP A 225 -1.78 -2.77 -24.45
C ASP A 225 -2.21 -2.78 -22.98
N PHE A 226 -1.27 -2.54 -22.06
CA PHE A 226 -1.51 -2.48 -20.61
C PHE A 226 -1.67 -1.05 -20.08
N ARG A 227 -1.74 -0.01 -20.92
CA ARG A 227 -1.85 1.39 -20.51
C ARG A 227 -2.97 1.68 -19.49
N ALA A 228 -4.01 0.85 -19.47
CA ALA A 228 -5.14 1.02 -18.56
C ALA A 228 -4.82 0.67 -17.11
N VAL A 229 -3.74 -0.10 -16.88
CA VAL A 229 -3.30 -0.54 -15.55
C VAL A 229 -1.97 0.09 -15.13
N HIS A 230 -1.33 0.85 -16.01
CA HIS A 230 -0.13 1.60 -15.68
C HIS A 230 -0.48 2.85 -14.86
N THR A 231 0.19 3.02 -13.75
CA THR A 231 -0.03 4.12 -12.81
C THR A 231 1.13 5.13 -12.79
N GLN A 232 2.21 4.84 -13.51
CA GLN A 232 3.38 5.70 -13.56
C GLN A 232 3.16 6.88 -14.51
N SER A 233 3.56 8.08 -14.08
CA SER A 233 3.49 9.26 -14.94
C SER A 233 4.52 9.18 -16.07
N THR A 234 4.13 9.58 -17.26
CA THR A 234 5.03 9.68 -18.41
C THR A 234 6.01 10.82 -18.23
N ARG A 235 7.26 10.62 -18.65
CA ARG A 235 8.26 11.71 -18.74
C ARG A 235 7.90 12.70 -19.84
N THR A 236 8.09 13.96 -19.56
CA THR A 236 7.92 15.03 -20.57
C THR A 236 9.17 15.24 -21.45
N SER A 237 10.30 14.60 -21.09
CA SER A 237 11.54 14.70 -21.85
C SER A 237 12.32 13.38 -21.83
N SER A 238 13.12 13.14 -22.86
CA SER A 238 14.01 11.98 -22.96
C SER A 238 15.31 12.11 -22.15
N SER A 239 15.55 13.24 -21.52
CA SER A 239 16.73 13.52 -20.72
C SER A 239 16.39 13.58 -19.23
N GLY A 240 17.19 12.91 -18.44
CA GLY A 240 17.11 12.95 -16.99
C GLY A 240 16.85 11.59 -16.36
N PHE A 241 17.34 11.45 -15.16
CA PHE A 241 16.97 10.38 -14.26
C PHE A 241 15.53 10.60 -13.82
N GLY A 242 14.79 9.59 -13.76
CA GLY A 242 13.42 9.64 -13.24
C GLY A 242 12.61 8.51 -13.81
N GLY A 243 11.85 7.92 -12.97
CA GLY A 243 10.80 6.99 -13.33
C GLY A 243 9.91 7.60 -14.41
N GLY A 244 9.11 6.85 -14.96
CA GLY A 244 8.26 7.22 -16.05
C GLY A 244 8.87 6.84 -17.37
N ALA A 245 8.05 6.28 -18.17
CA ALA A 245 8.40 5.89 -19.51
C ALA A 245 8.84 7.09 -20.31
N GLY A 246 9.99 7.05 -20.92
CA GLY A 246 10.45 8.05 -21.89
C GLY A 246 9.59 8.03 -23.15
N GLY A 247 8.32 8.38 -23.02
CA GLY A 247 7.33 8.27 -24.08
C GLY A 247 6.75 6.86 -24.28
N GLY A 248 7.06 5.92 -23.38
CA GLY A 248 6.47 4.59 -23.32
C GLY A 248 5.79 4.38 -21.97
N LEU A 249 5.10 3.26 -21.84
CA LEU A 249 4.52 2.79 -20.59
C LEU A 249 5.57 1.96 -19.87
N ASP A 250 5.71 2.21 -18.58
CA ASP A 250 6.51 1.41 -17.67
C ASP A 250 5.57 0.78 -16.64
N ASP A 251 5.99 -0.25 -15.98
CA ASP A 251 5.21 -1.00 -14.99
C ASP A 251 4.77 -0.20 -13.76
#